data_5ecbc3752f3173cc820b5289e7d7289c
#
_entry.id   5ecbc3752f3173cc820b5289e7d7289c
#
_cell.length_a   1.000
_cell.length_b   1.000
_cell.length_c   1.000
_cell.angle_alpha   90.00
_cell.angle_beta   90.00
_cell.angle_gamma   90.00
#
_symmetry.space_group_name_H-M   'P 1'
#
loop_
_entity.id
_entity.type
_entity.pdbx_description
1 polymer ?
#
loop_
_entity_poly.entity_id
_entity_poly.type
_entity_poly.pdbx_seq_one_letter_code
_entity_poly.pdbx_strand_id
1 'polypeptide(L)'
;MRRWSALVLMLITSAARGDEPPAPSPPPTASPPSAAPAPAQPSVAPALAPEPAASPAPAPAAPSAVSTEAVPRDRWGLPRLPGPTAPIPSFRLVGSTQLALRYNPLGLELFQRLGMQRRLFGSERAFFRDNYFYFGLNPRFSPVYARVGPAVELQPISMLNVRVTMEIVQFFPLLGFTTSYASPSADYSDSARKVSRDQKANYGPTGYHFMIEPTLSLRGGPIALRVRSSIEYWRMNLRNGDRVWYEPQLDVAVPANGWVFAQDWDLLYMTRFRFVAGLRYSLVMPLYDADDVGPGDSIGALKEKNSIHRLGPILAYTFFDKGLARFNRPSLILIAQWHVHHRFRTGADVSAGLPLIALAFVFQSDFLK
;
A
#
# COMPACT_ATOMS: atom_id res chain seq x y z
N MET A 1 20.52 -21.70 15.94
CA MET A 1 19.39 -21.17 15.18
C MET A 1 18.01 -21.60 15.70
N ARG A 2 17.84 -22.14 16.90
CA ARG A 2 16.55 -22.64 17.44
C ARG A 2 15.94 -21.77 18.57
N ARG A 3 16.47 -20.57 18.86
CA ARG A 3 16.01 -19.75 20.01
C ARG A 3 15.22 -18.47 19.64
N TRP A 4 15.04 -18.18 18.35
CA TRP A 4 14.30 -16.99 17.92
C TRP A 4 12.83 -17.26 17.54
N SER A 5 12.46 -18.52 17.30
CA SER A 5 11.09 -18.92 16.99
C SER A 5 10.13 -18.88 18.19
N ALA A 6 10.66 -18.89 19.42
CA ALA A 6 9.83 -18.91 20.64
C ALA A 6 9.39 -17.50 21.10
N LEU A 7 10.09 -16.43 20.69
CA LEU A 7 9.77 -15.07 21.15
C LEU A 7 8.60 -14.44 20.38
N VAL A 8 8.42 -14.83 19.12
CA VAL A 8 7.29 -14.34 18.30
C VAL A 8 5.98 -15.01 18.69
N LEU A 9 6.04 -16.24 19.19
CA LEU A 9 4.85 -17.01 19.60
C LEU A 9 4.29 -16.56 20.96
N MET A 10 5.12 -15.97 21.85
CA MET A 10 4.69 -15.53 23.18
C MET A 10 3.93 -14.18 23.19
N LEU A 11 4.06 -13.36 22.16
CA LEU A 11 3.32 -12.09 22.05
C LEU A 11 1.90 -12.25 21.50
N ILE A 12 1.58 -13.41 20.93
CA ILE A 12 0.27 -13.69 20.31
C ILE A 12 -0.71 -14.37 21.29
N THR A 13 -0.22 -15.02 22.35
CA THR A 13 -1.08 -15.80 23.26
C THR A 13 -1.63 -15.02 24.46
N SER A 14 -1.27 -13.75 24.63
CA SER A 14 -1.76 -12.91 25.77
C SER A 14 -3.01 -12.08 25.48
N ALA A 15 -3.56 -12.10 24.26
CA ALA A 15 -4.70 -11.27 23.87
C ALA A 15 -6.05 -12.01 23.78
N ALA A 16 -6.11 -13.29 24.18
CA ALA A 16 -7.32 -14.11 24.04
C ALA A 16 -7.89 -14.55 25.40
N ARG A 17 -8.21 -13.58 26.27
CA ARG A 17 -9.21 -13.76 27.32
C ARG A 17 -10.05 -12.50 27.36
N GLY A 18 -11.15 -12.53 26.63
CA GLY A 18 -12.17 -11.49 26.63
C GLY A 18 -13.14 -11.74 27.77
N ASP A 19 -13.31 -10.72 28.58
CA ASP A 19 -14.45 -10.59 29.48
C ASP A 19 -15.68 -10.18 28.67
N GLU A 20 -16.80 -10.73 29.03
CA GLU A 20 -18.13 -10.51 28.47
C GLU A 20 -18.57 -9.04 28.67
N PRO A 21 -19.07 -8.33 27.65
CA PRO A 21 -19.47 -6.94 27.80
C PRO A 21 -20.80 -6.81 28.58
N PRO A 22 -20.94 -5.82 29.44
CA PRO A 22 -22.21 -5.52 30.12
C PRO A 22 -23.27 -5.02 29.14
N ALA A 23 -24.53 -5.32 29.44
CA ALA A 23 -25.71 -4.98 28.66
C ALA A 23 -25.83 -3.46 28.36
N PRO A 24 -26.39 -3.07 27.21
CA PRO A 24 -26.49 -1.68 26.78
C PRO A 24 -27.48 -0.89 27.63
N SER A 25 -27.07 0.29 28.08
CA SER A 25 -27.91 1.28 28.73
C SER A 25 -28.89 1.92 27.73
N PRO A 26 -30.09 2.34 28.18
CA PRO A 26 -31.10 2.95 27.31
C PRO A 26 -30.66 4.33 26.79
N PRO A 27 -31.16 4.77 25.63
CA PRO A 27 -30.73 6.01 24.98
C PRO A 27 -31.22 7.25 25.77
N PRO A 28 -30.43 8.33 25.80
CA PRO A 28 -30.84 9.58 26.41
C PRO A 28 -31.88 10.30 25.57
N THR A 29 -32.86 10.84 26.25
CA THR A 29 -33.98 11.67 25.73
C THR A 29 -33.42 12.94 25.08
N ALA A 30 -33.86 13.24 23.87
CA ALA A 30 -33.47 14.42 23.11
C ALA A 30 -33.97 15.72 23.75
N SER A 31 -33.06 16.68 23.94
CA SER A 31 -33.37 18.05 24.28
C SER A 31 -33.74 18.87 23.04
N PRO A 32 -34.63 19.86 23.15
CA PRO A 32 -35.11 20.65 22.02
C PRO A 32 -34.02 21.61 21.48
N PRO A 33 -34.09 22.01 20.19
CA PRO A 33 -33.08 22.84 19.54
C PRO A 33 -33.10 24.29 20.05
N SER A 34 -31.92 24.81 20.36
CA SER A 34 -31.68 26.20 20.71
C SER A 34 -31.69 27.07 19.45
N ALA A 35 -32.31 28.26 19.58
CA ALA A 35 -32.50 29.22 18.51
C ALA A 35 -31.18 29.75 17.89
N ALA A 36 -31.18 29.96 16.59
CA ALA A 36 -30.07 30.54 15.82
C ALA A 36 -29.85 32.02 16.17
N PRO A 37 -28.60 32.50 16.23
CA PRO A 37 -28.31 33.93 16.33
C PRO A 37 -28.43 34.63 14.99
N ALA A 38 -28.87 35.89 15.02
CA ALA A 38 -29.11 36.79 13.91
C ALA A 38 -27.81 37.22 13.20
N PRO A 39 -27.89 37.62 11.90
CA PRO A 39 -26.72 38.00 11.11
C PRO A 39 -26.13 39.34 11.52
N ALA A 40 -24.78 39.38 11.67
CA ALA A 40 -24.04 40.60 11.96
C ALA A 40 -23.97 41.53 10.72
N GLN A 41 -24.16 42.82 10.93
CA GLN A 41 -24.05 43.88 9.93
C GLN A 41 -22.58 44.12 9.53
N PRO A 42 -22.32 44.56 8.27
CA PRO A 42 -20.97 44.83 7.82
C PRO A 42 -20.42 46.14 8.42
N SER A 43 -19.23 46.05 9.01
CA SER A 43 -18.47 47.20 9.49
C SER A 43 -17.78 47.91 8.34
N VAL A 44 -17.98 49.24 8.26
CA VAL A 44 -17.34 50.13 7.28
C VAL A 44 -15.88 50.35 7.66
N ALA A 45 -14.95 50.10 6.74
CA ALA A 45 -13.50 50.34 6.92
C ALA A 45 -13.19 51.85 6.76
N PRO A 46 -12.26 52.39 7.58
CA PRO A 46 -11.80 53.79 7.43
C PRO A 46 -10.82 53.93 6.25
N ALA A 47 -10.91 55.11 5.59
CA ALA A 47 -10.10 55.50 4.44
C ALA A 47 -8.63 55.59 4.75
N LEU A 48 -7.78 55.03 3.89
CA LEU A 48 -6.34 55.10 3.88
C LEU A 48 -5.84 56.48 3.48
N ALA A 49 -4.89 57.05 4.27
CA ALA A 49 -4.14 58.27 3.96
C ALA A 49 -3.13 58.03 2.81
N PRO A 50 -2.75 59.09 2.03
CA PRO A 50 -1.89 58.90 0.87
C PRO A 50 -0.42 58.63 1.32
N GLU A 51 0.17 57.64 0.66
CA GLU A 51 1.54 57.17 0.81
C GLU A 51 2.55 58.16 0.19
N PRO A 52 3.69 58.41 0.81
CA PRO A 52 4.73 59.26 0.24
C PRO A 52 5.47 58.56 -0.90
N ALA A 53 5.83 59.36 -1.94
CA ALA A 53 6.48 58.92 -3.15
C ALA A 53 7.75 58.09 -2.94
N ALA A 54 7.79 56.91 -3.53
CA ALA A 54 8.90 55.99 -3.50
C ALA A 54 10.12 56.52 -4.31
N SER A 55 11.31 56.43 -3.73
CA SER A 55 12.59 56.61 -4.42
C SER A 55 12.77 55.60 -5.57
N PRO A 56 13.46 55.95 -6.67
CA PRO A 56 13.66 55.05 -7.80
C PRO A 56 14.50 53.85 -7.40
N ALA A 57 13.99 52.66 -7.73
CA ALA A 57 14.62 51.38 -7.53
C ALA A 57 15.93 51.25 -8.34
N PRO A 58 16.98 50.63 -7.81
CA PRO A 58 18.20 50.30 -8.57
C PRO A 58 17.88 49.33 -9.73
N ALA A 59 18.58 49.54 -10.85
CA ALA A 59 18.44 48.75 -12.07
C ALA A 59 18.59 47.23 -11.79
N PRO A 60 17.80 46.37 -12.47
CA PRO A 60 17.91 44.92 -12.26
C PRO A 60 19.28 44.43 -12.67
N ALA A 61 19.98 43.77 -11.73
CA ALA A 61 21.21 43.04 -11.99
C ALA A 61 20.97 42.01 -13.09
N ALA A 62 21.89 41.94 -14.06
CA ALA A 62 21.85 40.94 -15.14
C ALA A 62 21.70 39.55 -14.54
N PRO A 63 20.89 38.63 -15.18
CA PRO A 63 20.71 37.28 -14.67
C PRO A 63 22.07 36.58 -14.66
N SER A 64 22.54 36.26 -13.46
CA SER A 64 23.72 35.41 -13.29
C SER A 64 23.47 34.10 -14.03
N ALA A 65 24.37 33.77 -14.96
CA ALA A 65 24.34 32.52 -15.68
C ALA A 65 24.23 31.37 -14.66
N VAL A 66 23.10 30.64 -14.71
CA VAL A 66 22.90 29.45 -13.91
C VAL A 66 23.93 28.45 -14.37
N SER A 67 25.02 28.30 -13.61
CA SER A 67 25.96 27.21 -13.77
C SER A 67 25.17 25.92 -13.76
N THR A 68 25.08 25.26 -14.89
CA THR A 68 24.55 23.88 -14.97
C THR A 68 25.61 22.98 -14.32
N GLU A 69 25.60 22.93 -12.99
CA GLU A 69 26.47 22.06 -12.22
C GLU A 69 26.18 20.62 -12.69
N ALA A 70 27.17 19.99 -13.30
CA ALA A 70 27.06 18.63 -13.81
C ALA A 70 26.71 17.71 -12.64
N VAL A 71 25.57 17.04 -12.72
CA VAL A 71 25.09 16.11 -11.67
C VAL A 71 26.21 15.11 -11.38
N PRO A 72 26.74 15.06 -10.14
CA PRO A 72 27.83 14.14 -9.80
C PRO A 72 27.41 12.70 -10.10
N ARG A 73 28.25 11.97 -10.80
CA ARG A 73 28.00 10.56 -11.16
C ARG A 73 28.79 9.63 -10.24
N ASP A 74 28.24 8.47 -9.94
CA ASP A 74 28.97 7.43 -9.25
C ASP A 74 29.97 6.73 -10.20
N ARG A 75 30.77 5.81 -9.65
CA ARG A 75 31.75 5.03 -10.45
C ARG A 75 31.14 4.21 -11.59
N TRP A 76 29.81 4.07 -11.61
CA TRP A 76 29.05 3.34 -12.62
C TRP A 76 28.38 4.28 -13.62
N GLY A 77 28.67 5.60 -13.56
CA GLY A 77 28.09 6.62 -14.43
C GLY A 77 26.62 6.91 -14.14
N LEU A 78 26.06 6.34 -13.07
CA LEU A 78 24.71 6.64 -12.63
C LEU A 78 24.70 8.03 -11.98
N PRO A 79 23.64 8.86 -12.18
CA PRO A 79 23.48 10.07 -11.41
C PRO A 79 23.57 9.67 -9.93
N ARG A 80 24.56 10.18 -9.23
CA ARG A 80 24.45 10.18 -7.77
C ARG A 80 23.15 10.91 -7.50
N LEU A 81 22.19 10.20 -6.91
CA LEU A 81 21.08 10.89 -6.27
C LEU A 81 21.74 11.96 -5.42
N PRO A 82 21.45 13.26 -5.63
CA PRO A 82 22.07 14.29 -4.83
C PRO A 82 21.93 13.84 -3.39
N GLY A 83 23.06 13.54 -2.76
CA GLY A 83 23.08 13.42 -1.30
C GLY A 83 22.44 14.71 -0.84
N PRO A 84 21.52 14.71 0.13
CA PRO A 84 20.84 15.92 0.53
C PRO A 84 21.91 16.97 0.80
N THR A 85 21.99 17.98 -0.04
CA THR A 85 22.86 19.15 0.13
C THR A 85 22.49 19.91 1.40
N ALA A 86 21.33 19.63 1.97
CA ALA A 86 20.90 20.04 3.30
C ALA A 86 20.66 18.78 4.17
N PRO A 87 20.99 18.85 5.47
CA PRO A 87 20.68 17.74 6.38
C PRO A 87 19.19 17.42 6.32
N ILE A 88 18.86 16.13 6.16
CA ILE A 88 17.47 15.68 6.17
C ILE A 88 16.87 16.10 7.52
N PRO A 89 15.77 16.85 7.54
CA PRO A 89 15.13 17.27 8.79
C PRO A 89 14.84 16.06 9.67
N SER A 90 15.04 16.23 10.98
CA SER A 90 14.78 15.17 11.96
C SER A 90 13.31 14.77 12.01
N PHE A 91 12.41 15.69 11.64
CA PHE A 91 10.96 15.50 11.57
C PHE A 91 10.42 15.98 10.22
N ARG A 92 9.51 15.19 9.64
CA ARG A 92 8.89 15.48 8.34
C ARG A 92 7.41 15.07 8.38
N LEU A 93 6.56 15.84 7.71
CA LEU A 93 5.21 15.43 7.35
C LEU A 93 5.26 14.95 5.90
N VAL A 94 5.11 13.65 5.71
CA VAL A 94 5.34 13.00 4.42
C VAL A 94 4.09 12.34 3.89
N GLY A 95 4.01 12.26 2.58
CA GLY A 95 2.99 11.51 1.87
C GLY A 95 3.54 10.77 0.66
N SER A 96 2.82 9.78 0.23
CA SER A 96 2.93 9.24 -1.12
C SER A 96 1.55 8.88 -1.64
N THR A 97 1.36 9.07 -2.94
CA THR A 97 0.12 8.73 -3.64
C THR A 97 0.45 7.77 -4.76
N GLN A 98 -0.31 6.70 -4.86
CA GLN A 98 -0.22 5.74 -5.94
C GLN A 98 -1.61 5.53 -6.54
N LEU A 99 -1.74 5.74 -7.85
CA LEU A 99 -2.89 5.31 -8.62
C LEU A 99 -2.47 4.11 -9.46
N ALA A 100 -3.13 2.98 -9.28
CA ALA A 100 -2.81 1.74 -9.97
C ALA A 100 -4.03 1.21 -10.73
N LEU A 101 -3.81 0.84 -12.00
CA LEU A 101 -4.75 0.12 -12.84
C LEU A 101 -4.19 -1.28 -13.08
N ARG A 102 -5.04 -2.28 -13.01
CA ARG A 102 -4.67 -3.68 -13.22
C ARG A 102 -5.65 -4.35 -14.19
N TYR A 103 -5.12 -5.24 -15.00
CA TYR A 103 -5.86 -6.14 -15.87
C TYR A 103 -5.43 -7.57 -15.59
N ASN A 104 -6.39 -8.49 -15.62
CA ASN A 104 -6.24 -9.93 -15.38
C ASN A 104 -5.69 -10.28 -13.98
N PRO A 105 -6.50 -10.07 -12.89
CA PRO A 105 -7.87 -9.55 -12.88
C PRO A 105 -7.94 -8.02 -12.95
N LEU A 106 -9.12 -7.51 -13.39
CA LEU A 106 -9.37 -6.07 -13.47
C LEU A 106 -9.33 -5.45 -12.07
N GLY A 107 -8.70 -4.28 -11.95
CA GLY A 107 -8.63 -3.54 -10.70
C GLY A 107 -8.20 -2.10 -10.91
N LEU A 108 -8.73 -1.22 -10.07
CA LEU A 108 -8.30 0.18 -9.94
C LEU A 108 -8.15 0.48 -8.45
N GLU A 109 -7.02 1.04 -8.06
CA GLU A 109 -6.76 1.41 -6.68
C GLU A 109 -6.07 2.77 -6.60
N LEU A 110 -6.57 3.62 -5.70
CA LEU A 110 -5.87 4.78 -5.18
C LEU A 110 -5.36 4.43 -3.77
N PHE A 111 -4.06 4.34 -3.62
CA PHE A 111 -3.39 4.18 -2.34
C PHE A 111 -2.72 5.47 -1.92
N GLN A 112 -2.91 5.87 -0.68
CA GLN A 112 -2.25 7.01 -0.08
C GLN A 112 -1.54 6.61 1.20
N ARG A 113 -0.42 7.25 1.47
CA ARG A 113 0.34 7.16 2.70
C ARG A 113 0.55 8.59 3.19
N LEU A 114 0.02 8.92 4.37
CA LEU A 114 0.03 10.27 4.93
C LEU A 114 0.42 10.18 6.40
N GLY A 115 1.50 10.83 6.82
CA GLY A 115 1.90 10.78 8.22
C GLY A 115 3.21 11.48 8.55
N MET A 116 3.57 11.32 9.80
CA MET A 116 4.77 11.91 10.40
C MET A 116 5.93 10.91 10.31
N GLN A 117 7.08 11.41 9.89
CA GLN A 117 8.31 10.65 9.83
C GLN A 117 9.38 11.33 10.69
N ARG A 118 9.98 10.57 11.59
CA ARG A 118 11.07 11.03 12.44
C ARG A 118 12.31 10.19 12.20
N ARG A 119 13.45 10.86 11.99
CA ARG A 119 14.74 10.20 11.93
C ARG A 119 15.10 9.64 13.30
N LEU A 120 15.58 8.38 13.36
CA LEU A 120 15.94 7.73 14.62
C LEU A 120 17.28 8.26 15.17
N PHE A 121 18.29 8.31 14.31
CA PHE A 121 19.61 8.80 14.66
C PHE A 121 20.37 9.35 13.44
N GLY A 122 21.37 10.21 13.67
CA GLY A 122 22.26 10.73 12.63
C GLY A 122 23.35 9.71 12.29
N SER A 123 23.54 9.43 10.99
CA SER A 123 24.67 8.64 10.51
C SER A 123 24.97 8.98 9.06
N GLU A 124 26.25 9.10 8.70
CA GLU A 124 26.72 9.28 7.33
C GLU A 124 27.00 7.95 6.63
N ARG A 125 27.13 6.86 7.40
CA ARG A 125 27.36 5.52 6.85
C ARG A 125 26.16 5.10 6.01
N ALA A 126 26.41 4.66 4.78
CA ALA A 126 25.36 4.26 3.83
C ALA A 126 24.36 3.25 4.43
N PHE A 127 24.84 2.35 5.28
CA PHE A 127 24.03 1.33 5.94
C PHE A 127 22.99 1.90 6.92
N PHE A 128 23.29 3.04 7.58
CA PHE A 128 22.45 3.66 8.61
C PHE A 128 21.87 5.01 8.20
N ARG A 129 22.16 5.48 6.99
CA ARG A 129 21.80 6.84 6.55
C ARG A 129 20.30 7.06 6.48
N ASP A 130 19.55 6.08 5.98
CA ASP A 130 18.12 6.16 5.68
C ASP A 130 17.30 5.47 6.79
N ASN A 131 17.53 5.87 8.05
CA ASN A 131 16.80 5.32 9.20
C ASN A 131 15.64 6.25 9.60
N TYR A 132 14.49 5.67 9.94
CA TYR A 132 13.34 6.43 10.43
C TYR A 132 12.31 5.59 11.14
N PHE A 133 11.47 6.27 11.92
CA PHE A 133 10.18 5.84 12.40
C PHE A 133 9.10 6.67 11.70
N TYR A 134 8.04 6.02 11.22
CA TYR A 134 6.87 6.65 10.62
C TYR A 134 5.62 6.20 11.35
N PHE A 135 4.70 7.16 11.55
CA PHE A 135 3.35 6.92 12.02
C PHE A 135 2.38 7.74 11.18
N GLY A 136 1.29 7.10 10.72
CA GLY A 136 0.32 7.79 9.88
C GLY A 136 -0.87 6.92 9.51
N LEU A 137 -1.55 7.32 8.44
CA LEU A 137 -2.69 6.63 7.85
C LEU A 137 -2.34 6.15 6.45
N ASN A 138 -2.87 4.98 6.09
CA ASN A 138 -2.70 4.38 4.77
C ASN A 138 -4.07 4.10 4.11
N PRO A 139 -4.86 5.14 3.73
CA PRO A 139 -6.13 4.91 3.05
C PRO A 139 -5.93 4.31 1.67
N ARG A 140 -6.80 3.36 1.34
CA ARG A 140 -6.89 2.70 0.03
C ARG A 140 -8.32 2.76 -0.46
N PHE A 141 -8.51 3.19 -1.70
CA PHE A 141 -9.81 3.31 -2.33
C PHE A 141 -9.82 2.60 -3.67
N SER A 142 -10.85 1.85 -3.89
CA SER A 142 -11.14 1.15 -5.14
C SER A 142 -12.65 1.26 -5.41
N PRO A 143 -13.14 1.11 -6.64
CA PRO A 143 -14.58 1.01 -6.88
C PRO A 143 -15.25 -0.14 -6.10
N VAL A 144 -14.48 -1.15 -5.69
CA VAL A 144 -15.01 -2.36 -5.04
C VAL A 144 -14.70 -2.45 -3.54
N TYR A 145 -13.87 -1.56 -2.99
CA TYR A 145 -13.59 -1.49 -1.55
C TYR A 145 -13.02 -0.14 -1.13
N ALA A 146 -13.16 0.14 0.16
CA ALA A 146 -12.41 1.15 0.88
C ALA A 146 -11.72 0.51 2.10
N ARG A 147 -10.46 0.85 2.33
CA ARG A 147 -9.68 0.43 3.51
C ARG A 147 -9.04 1.66 4.13
N VAL A 148 -9.12 1.78 5.44
CA VAL A 148 -8.50 2.89 6.17
C VAL A 148 -8.07 2.44 7.54
N GLY A 149 -6.90 2.90 7.96
CA GLY A 149 -6.40 2.60 9.29
C GLY A 149 -5.00 3.14 9.53
N PRO A 150 -4.52 3.06 10.78
CA PRO A 150 -3.19 3.47 11.15
C PRO A 150 -2.11 2.57 10.54
N ALA A 151 -0.96 3.18 10.32
CA ALA A 151 0.24 2.50 9.87
C ALA A 151 1.47 2.97 10.66
N VAL A 152 2.31 2.03 11.01
CA VAL A 152 3.61 2.26 11.62
C VAL A 152 4.67 1.67 10.72
N GLU A 153 5.76 2.42 10.47
CA GLU A 153 6.92 1.87 9.78
C GLU A 153 8.18 2.11 10.61
N LEU A 154 9.02 1.12 10.65
CA LEU A 154 10.33 1.17 11.26
C LEU A 154 11.38 0.80 10.21
N GLN A 155 12.28 1.73 9.92
CA GLN A 155 13.45 1.51 9.08
C GLN A 155 14.71 1.74 9.93
N PRO A 156 15.21 0.73 10.65
CA PRO A 156 16.38 0.87 11.50
C PRO A 156 17.68 1.01 10.71
N ILE A 157 17.71 0.44 9.52
CA ILE A 157 18.84 0.47 8.58
C ILE A 157 18.32 0.69 7.17
N SER A 158 19.16 1.25 6.28
CA SER A 158 18.77 1.59 4.91
C SER A 158 18.24 0.43 4.07
N MET A 159 18.56 -0.81 4.47
CA MET A 159 18.19 -2.01 3.72
C MET A 159 16.90 -2.68 4.23
N LEU A 160 16.50 -2.44 5.48
CA LEU A 160 15.35 -3.12 6.10
C LEU A 160 14.29 -2.11 6.54
N ASN A 161 13.09 -2.27 6.00
CA ASN A 161 11.88 -1.58 6.41
C ASN A 161 10.86 -2.61 6.90
N VAL A 162 10.18 -2.33 7.99
CA VAL A 162 9.05 -3.13 8.48
C VAL A 162 7.86 -2.20 8.65
N ARG A 163 6.78 -2.51 7.93
CA ARG A 163 5.50 -1.81 8.03
C ARG A 163 4.50 -2.69 8.75
N VAL A 164 3.73 -2.09 9.64
CA VAL A 164 2.58 -2.71 10.29
C VAL A 164 1.36 -1.82 10.03
N THR A 165 0.27 -2.41 9.55
CA THR A 165 -1.01 -1.72 9.34
C THR A 165 -2.15 -2.46 9.99
N MET A 166 -3.15 -1.72 10.45
CA MET A 166 -4.43 -2.25 10.92
C MET A 166 -5.55 -1.43 10.28
N GLU A 167 -6.35 -2.05 9.43
CA GLU A 167 -7.32 -1.37 8.58
C GLU A 167 -8.74 -1.86 8.87
N ILE A 168 -9.69 -0.95 8.89
CA ILE A 168 -11.11 -1.26 8.72
C ILE A 168 -11.34 -1.39 7.21
N VAL A 169 -12.09 -2.40 6.82
CA VAL A 169 -12.33 -2.76 5.42
C VAL A 169 -13.82 -2.78 5.16
N GLN A 170 -14.25 -2.07 4.12
CA GLN A 170 -15.59 -2.14 3.57
C GLN A 170 -15.51 -2.52 2.10
N PHE A 171 -16.14 -3.61 1.71
CA PHE A 171 -16.32 -3.96 0.30
C PHE A 171 -17.65 -3.44 -0.24
N PHE A 172 -17.71 -3.22 -1.55
CA PHE A 172 -18.90 -2.78 -2.26
C PHE A 172 -19.28 -3.84 -3.30
N PRO A 173 -20.56 -4.15 -3.49
CA PRO A 173 -21.02 -5.21 -4.41
C PRO A 173 -20.96 -4.78 -5.88
N LEU A 174 -19.96 -4.00 -6.26
CA LEU A 174 -19.75 -3.53 -7.62
C LEU A 174 -18.95 -4.55 -8.43
N LEU A 175 -19.25 -4.67 -9.72
CA LEU A 175 -18.55 -5.50 -10.69
C LEU A 175 -18.51 -7.01 -10.37
N GLY A 176 -19.24 -7.48 -9.35
CA GLY A 176 -19.31 -8.89 -8.98
C GLY A 176 -18.05 -9.47 -8.32
N PHE A 177 -17.15 -8.62 -7.84
CA PHE A 177 -15.89 -9.08 -7.23
C PHE A 177 -16.06 -9.67 -5.83
N THR A 178 -17.09 -9.29 -5.09
CA THR A 178 -17.22 -9.68 -3.70
C THR A 178 -18.16 -10.85 -3.55
N THR A 179 -17.61 -12.04 -3.50
CA THR A 179 -18.30 -13.30 -3.27
C THR A 179 -17.61 -14.08 -2.17
N SER A 180 -18.40 -14.80 -1.37
CA SER A 180 -17.93 -15.69 -0.31
C SER A 180 -18.37 -17.12 -0.58
N TYR A 181 -17.72 -18.08 0.07
CA TYR A 181 -17.89 -19.49 -0.18
C TYR A 181 -17.76 -20.29 1.11
N ALA A 182 -18.46 -21.44 1.14
CA ALA A 182 -18.41 -22.35 2.28
C ALA A 182 -17.08 -23.08 2.44
N SER A 183 -16.25 -23.18 1.38
CA SER A 183 -14.95 -23.88 1.41
C SER A 183 -14.01 -23.30 0.36
N PRO A 184 -12.67 -23.38 0.59
CA PRO A 184 -11.66 -23.06 -0.41
C PRO A 184 -11.70 -23.93 -1.69
N SER A 185 -12.38 -25.06 -1.66
CA SER A 185 -12.60 -25.94 -2.81
C SER A 185 -13.58 -25.35 -3.83
N ALA A 186 -14.39 -24.34 -3.46
CA ALA A 186 -15.38 -23.70 -4.31
C ALA A 186 -14.78 -23.09 -5.58
N ASP A 187 -15.61 -22.97 -6.61
CA ASP A 187 -15.24 -22.31 -7.86
C ASP A 187 -15.40 -20.78 -7.73
N TYR A 188 -14.26 -20.08 -7.69
CA TYR A 188 -14.19 -18.61 -7.70
C TYR A 188 -13.57 -18.06 -8.99
N SER A 189 -13.65 -18.81 -10.09
CA SER A 189 -13.25 -18.37 -11.44
C SER A 189 -13.95 -17.07 -11.86
N ASP A 190 -13.44 -16.38 -12.86
CA ASP A 190 -14.08 -15.20 -13.42
C ASP A 190 -15.47 -15.53 -13.96
N SER A 191 -15.63 -16.72 -14.59
CA SER A 191 -16.89 -17.24 -15.11
C SER A 191 -17.90 -17.48 -13.98
N ALA A 192 -17.53 -18.15 -12.89
CA ALA A 192 -18.40 -18.41 -11.76
C ALA A 192 -18.83 -17.11 -11.05
N ARG A 193 -17.90 -16.16 -10.86
CA ARG A 193 -18.21 -14.84 -10.27
C ARG A 193 -19.13 -14.00 -11.16
N LYS A 194 -19.01 -14.14 -12.49
CA LYS A 194 -19.96 -13.51 -13.42
C LYS A 194 -21.37 -14.04 -13.23
N VAL A 195 -21.54 -15.36 -13.09
CA VAL A 195 -22.84 -15.97 -12.80
C VAL A 195 -23.39 -15.47 -11.46
N SER A 196 -22.57 -15.46 -10.39
CA SER A 196 -22.97 -14.93 -9.08
C SER A 196 -23.40 -13.45 -9.13
N ARG A 197 -22.74 -12.63 -9.93
CA ARG A 197 -23.13 -11.24 -10.17
C ARG A 197 -24.48 -11.14 -10.88
N ASP A 198 -24.66 -11.92 -11.94
CA ASP A 198 -25.89 -11.88 -12.75
C ASP A 198 -27.09 -12.38 -11.92
N GLN A 199 -26.86 -13.27 -10.97
CA GLN A 199 -27.82 -13.73 -9.95
C GLN A 199 -27.98 -12.78 -8.76
N LYS A 200 -27.24 -11.65 -8.72
CA LYS A 200 -27.22 -10.69 -7.60
C LYS A 200 -26.82 -11.33 -6.26
N ALA A 201 -26.01 -12.38 -6.27
CA ALA A 201 -25.54 -13.07 -5.09
C ALA A 201 -24.35 -12.36 -4.40
N ASN A 202 -23.67 -11.45 -5.11
CA ASN A 202 -22.59 -10.64 -4.57
C ASN A 202 -23.09 -9.59 -3.56
N TYR A 203 -22.29 -9.30 -2.55
CA TYR A 203 -22.60 -8.34 -1.49
C TYR A 203 -21.35 -7.61 -1.00
N GLY A 204 -21.50 -6.65 -0.10
CA GLY A 204 -20.41 -5.86 0.46
C GLY A 204 -20.11 -6.23 1.90
N PRO A 205 -19.25 -7.23 2.18
CA PRO A 205 -18.83 -7.54 3.54
C PRO A 205 -17.96 -6.44 4.14
N THR A 206 -18.02 -6.32 5.47
CA THR A 206 -17.12 -5.49 6.27
C THR A 206 -16.17 -6.37 7.04
N GLY A 207 -15.05 -5.81 7.47
CA GLY A 207 -14.11 -6.55 8.29
C GLY A 207 -12.92 -5.73 8.74
N TYR A 208 -11.93 -6.44 9.25
CA TYR A 208 -10.64 -5.91 9.68
C TYR A 208 -9.53 -6.62 8.93
N HIS A 209 -8.49 -5.86 8.63
CA HIS A 209 -7.27 -6.35 8.03
C HIS A 209 -6.09 -5.89 8.86
N PHE A 210 -5.24 -6.83 9.23
CA PHE A 210 -3.96 -6.58 9.88
C PHE A 210 -2.83 -7.12 9.00
N MET A 211 -1.77 -6.35 8.82
CA MET A 211 -0.65 -6.74 7.97
C MET A 211 0.69 -6.37 8.60
N ILE A 212 1.65 -7.27 8.52
CA ILE A 212 3.07 -7.03 8.77
C ILE A 212 3.80 -7.21 7.45
N GLU A 213 4.48 -6.16 6.99
CA GLU A 213 5.18 -6.15 5.71
C GLU A 213 6.67 -5.79 5.88
N PRO A 214 7.56 -6.77 6.10
CA PRO A 214 8.99 -6.55 6.00
C PRO A 214 9.43 -6.41 4.53
N THR A 215 10.27 -5.43 4.27
CA THR A 215 10.91 -5.20 2.97
C THR A 215 12.43 -5.15 3.14
N LEU A 216 13.13 -6.04 2.45
CA LEU A 216 14.59 -6.04 2.35
C LEU A 216 14.98 -5.48 0.97
N SER A 217 15.91 -4.51 0.95
CA SER A 217 16.41 -3.88 -0.27
C SER A 217 17.93 -3.88 -0.26
N LEU A 218 18.53 -4.59 -1.19
CA LEU A 218 19.98 -4.71 -1.36
C LEU A 218 20.39 -4.05 -2.69
N ARG A 219 21.50 -3.32 -2.70
CA ARG A 219 21.99 -2.70 -3.94
C ARG A 219 23.50 -2.88 -4.08
N GLY A 220 23.92 -3.36 -5.25
CA GLY A 220 25.32 -3.46 -5.69
C GLY A 220 25.50 -2.82 -7.07
N GLY A 221 26.03 -1.59 -7.12
CA GLY A 221 26.16 -0.85 -8.38
C GLY A 221 24.79 -0.57 -9.04
N PRO A 222 24.59 -0.97 -10.33
CA PRO A 222 23.33 -0.79 -11.03
C PRO A 222 22.29 -1.87 -10.70
N ILE A 223 22.67 -2.94 -10.01
CA ILE A 223 21.78 -4.05 -9.68
C ILE A 223 21.20 -3.85 -8.29
N ALA A 224 19.90 -4.07 -8.14
CA ALA A 224 19.23 -4.09 -6.84
C ALA A 224 18.34 -5.35 -6.72
N LEU A 225 18.32 -5.93 -5.53
CA LEU A 225 17.40 -6.96 -5.12
C LEU A 225 16.46 -6.37 -4.08
N ARG A 226 15.16 -6.51 -4.29
CA ARG A 226 14.14 -6.17 -3.30
C ARG A 226 13.27 -7.38 -3.02
N VAL A 227 13.13 -7.71 -1.76
CA VAL A 227 12.22 -8.75 -1.28
C VAL A 227 11.21 -8.08 -0.37
N ARG A 228 9.93 -8.12 -0.73
CA ARG A 228 8.82 -7.64 0.07
C ARG A 228 7.93 -8.82 0.41
N SER A 229 7.78 -9.09 1.69
CA SER A 229 6.86 -10.11 2.19
C SER A 229 5.72 -9.45 2.93
N SER A 230 4.52 -10.01 2.87
CA SER A 230 3.42 -9.64 3.76
C SER A 230 2.86 -10.86 4.45
N ILE A 231 2.54 -10.70 5.73
CA ILE A 231 1.76 -11.64 6.54
C ILE A 231 0.50 -10.89 6.90
N GLU A 232 -0.62 -11.32 6.34
CA GLU A 232 -1.90 -10.62 6.40
C GLU A 232 -2.91 -11.46 7.17
N TYR A 233 -3.57 -10.87 8.15
CA TYR A 233 -4.68 -11.47 8.87
C TYR A 233 -5.98 -10.77 8.49
N TRP A 234 -6.96 -11.55 8.10
CA TRP A 234 -8.28 -11.09 7.73
C TRP A 234 -9.32 -11.56 8.73
N ARG A 235 -10.23 -10.67 9.10
CA ARG A 235 -11.44 -11.01 9.83
C ARG A 235 -12.62 -10.34 9.16
N MET A 236 -13.38 -11.11 8.40
CA MET A 236 -14.46 -10.64 7.55
C MET A 236 -15.81 -11.15 8.05
N ASN A 237 -16.82 -10.29 8.07
CA ASN A 237 -18.19 -10.67 8.39
C ASN A 237 -18.87 -11.19 7.13
N LEU A 238 -18.85 -12.51 6.95
CA LEU A 238 -19.44 -13.17 5.80
C LEU A 238 -20.90 -13.60 6.09
N ARG A 239 -21.68 -13.80 5.02
CA ARG A 239 -23.06 -14.30 5.07
C ARG A 239 -23.06 -15.82 5.08
N ASN A 240 -24.20 -16.41 5.43
CA ASN A 240 -24.53 -17.83 5.29
C ASN A 240 -23.55 -18.80 5.98
N GLY A 241 -22.72 -18.33 6.90
CA GLY A 241 -21.69 -19.15 7.52
C GLY A 241 -20.54 -19.51 6.57
N ASP A 242 -20.37 -18.73 5.49
CA ASP A 242 -19.24 -18.88 4.59
C ASP A 242 -17.91 -18.70 5.32
N ARG A 243 -16.92 -19.50 4.94
CA ARG A 243 -15.63 -19.60 5.63
C ARG A 243 -14.49 -18.89 4.89
N VAL A 244 -14.64 -18.71 3.59
CA VAL A 244 -13.67 -18.06 2.73
C VAL A 244 -14.35 -17.06 1.80
N TRP A 245 -13.58 -16.11 1.30
CA TRP A 245 -14.07 -15.10 0.35
C TRP A 245 -12.98 -14.77 -0.69
N TYR A 246 -13.40 -14.36 -1.88
CA TYR A 246 -12.46 -13.96 -2.92
C TYR A 246 -11.88 -12.57 -2.63
N GLU A 247 -10.56 -12.49 -2.45
CA GLU A 247 -9.84 -11.23 -2.28
C GLU A 247 -9.31 -10.75 -3.65
N PRO A 248 -9.86 -9.64 -4.18
CA PRO A 248 -9.55 -9.24 -5.55
C PRO A 248 -8.11 -8.76 -5.77
N GLN A 249 -7.40 -8.25 -4.76
CA GLN A 249 -6.01 -7.82 -4.92
C GLN A 249 -5.05 -9.01 -4.98
N LEU A 250 -5.27 -9.99 -4.14
CA LEU A 250 -4.46 -11.22 -4.10
C LEU A 250 -4.87 -12.21 -5.19
N ASP A 251 -6.11 -12.08 -5.73
CA ASP A 251 -6.69 -12.95 -6.77
C ASP A 251 -6.92 -14.41 -6.29
N VAL A 252 -7.28 -14.57 -5.02
CA VAL A 252 -7.42 -15.88 -4.39
C VAL A 252 -8.54 -15.88 -3.36
N ALA A 253 -9.12 -17.04 -3.09
CA ALA A 253 -10.00 -17.25 -1.95
C ALA A 253 -9.16 -17.26 -0.66
N VAL A 254 -9.44 -16.33 0.25
CA VAL A 254 -8.75 -16.19 1.53
C VAL A 254 -9.67 -16.59 2.69
N PRO A 255 -9.13 -17.03 3.84
CA PRO A 255 -9.92 -17.31 5.02
C PRO A 255 -10.72 -16.08 5.47
N ALA A 256 -11.95 -16.28 5.91
CA ALA A 256 -12.75 -15.23 6.53
C ALA A 256 -12.16 -14.74 7.87
N ASN A 257 -11.49 -15.64 8.58
CA ASN A 257 -10.86 -15.40 9.86
C ASN A 257 -9.51 -16.13 9.91
N GLY A 258 -8.53 -15.64 9.16
CA GLY A 258 -7.27 -16.37 9.04
C GLY A 258 -6.18 -15.58 8.33
N TRP A 259 -5.10 -16.27 8.03
CA TRP A 259 -3.84 -15.69 7.55
C TRP A 259 -3.62 -15.93 6.07
N VAL A 260 -2.94 -14.98 5.43
CA VAL A 260 -2.40 -15.09 4.07
C VAL A 260 -0.95 -14.66 4.10
N PHE A 261 -0.11 -15.38 3.38
CA PHE A 261 1.27 -15.00 3.11
C PHE A 261 1.40 -14.56 1.66
N ALA A 262 2.01 -13.40 1.43
CA ALA A 262 2.36 -12.98 0.08
C ALA A 262 3.80 -12.46 0.02
N GLN A 263 4.45 -12.62 -1.13
CA GLN A 263 5.85 -12.24 -1.30
C GLN A 263 6.14 -11.81 -2.73
N ASP A 264 6.87 -10.71 -2.89
CA ASP A 264 7.43 -10.24 -4.16
C ASP A 264 8.96 -10.25 -4.09
N TRP A 265 9.60 -10.79 -5.12
CA TRP A 265 11.04 -10.72 -5.37
C TRP A 265 11.30 -9.92 -6.62
N ASP A 266 12.01 -8.81 -6.50
CA ASP A 266 12.38 -7.96 -7.63
C ASP A 266 13.89 -8.00 -7.83
N LEU A 267 14.34 -8.46 -8.98
CA LEU A 267 15.70 -8.27 -9.45
C LEU A 267 15.70 -7.12 -10.46
N LEU A 268 16.35 -6.00 -10.10
CA LEU A 268 16.23 -4.74 -10.82
C LEU A 268 17.58 -4.29 -11.38
N TYR A 269 17.59 -3.78 -12.59
CA TYR A 269 18.69 -3.06 -13.19
C TYR A 269 18.34 -1.57 -13.31
N MET A 270 19.14 -0.71 -12.66
CA MET A 270 18.94 0.73 -12.59
C MET A 270 19.81 1.44 -13.61
N THR A 271 19.21 2.10 -14.59
CA THR A 271 19.96 2.84 -15.60
C THR A 271 20.31 4.25 -15.13
N ARG A 272 21.26 4.88 -15.84
CA ARG A 272 21.61 6.30 -15.63
C ARG A 272 20.50 7.28 -16.02
N PHE A 273 19.49 6.82 -16.79
CA PHE A 273 18.41 7.65 -17.32
C PHE A 273 17.14 7.64 -16.45
N ARG A 274 17.24 7.25 -15.16
CA ARG A 274 16.10 7.10 -14.24
C ARG A 274 15.09 6.03 -14.69
N PHE A 275 15.49 5.17 -15.57
CA PHE A 275 14.74 4.00 -15.98
C PHE A 275 15.23 2.78 -15.22
N VAL A 276 14.30 1.98 -14.74
CA VAL A 276 14.56 0.72 -14.05
C VAL A 276 13.87 -0.38 -14.83
N ALA A 277 14.59 -1.44 -15.12
CA ALA A 277 14.06 -2.65 -15.73
C ALA A 277 14.42 -3.85 -14.85
N GLY A 278 13.55 -4.83 -14.78
CA GLY A 278 13.84 -6.01 -13.98
C GLY A 278 12.83 -7.13 -14.16
N LEU A 279 13.00 -8.14 -13.32
CA LEU A 279 12.09 -9.27 -13.21
C LEU A 279 11.46 -9.28 -11.82
N ARG A 280 10.17 -9.56 -11.77
CA ARG A 280 9.42 -9.81 -10.54
C ARG A 280 8.92 -11.23 -10.52
N TYR A 281 9.16 -11.92 -9.42
CA TYR A 281 8.45 -13.12 -9.03
C TYR A 281 7.52 -12.78 -7.87
N SER A 282 6.27 -13.25 -7.93
CA SER A 282 5.25 -13.04 -6.89
C SER A 282 4.67 -14.40 -6.46
N LEU A 283 4.55 -14.56 -5.15
CA LEU A 283 3.91 -15.70 -4.48
C LEU A 283 2.76 -15.19 -3.63
N VAL A 284 1.62 -15.86 -3.68
CA VAL A 284 0.51 -15.70 -2.71
C VAL A 284 0.10 -17.07 -2.22
N MET A 285 -0.02 -17.23 -0.90
CA MET A 285 -0.37 -18.50 -0.26
C MET A 285 -1.39 -18.25 0.86
N PRO A 286 -2.67 -18.60 0.66
CA PRO A 286 -3.65 -18.61 1.74
C PRO A 286 -3.32 -19.71 2.75
N LEU A 287 -3.43 -19.39 4.05
CA LEU A 287 -3.07 -20.30 5.13
C LEU A 287 -4.36 -20.84 5.79
N TYR A 288 -5.08 -21.72 5.06
CA TYR A 288 -6.29 -22.36 5.57
C TYR A 288 -6.01 -23.22 6.79
N ASP A 289 -6.96 -23.29 7.69
CA ASP A 289 -7.02 -24.22 8.83
C ASP A 289 -8.22 -25.18 8.74
N ALA A 290 -8.47 -25.94 9.80
CA ALA A 290 -9.52 -26.94 9.82
C ALA A 290 -10.93 -26.33 9.76
N ASP A 291 -11.10 -25.10 10.25
CA ASP A 291 -12.38 -24.40 10.27
C ASP A 291 -12.74 -23.83 8.90
N ASP A 292 -11.74 -23.64 8.02
CA ASP A 292 -11.96 -23.10 6.68
C ASP A 292 -12.42 -24.15 5.67
N VAL A 293 -12.09 -25.44 5.89
CA VAL A 293 -12.26 -26.49 4.90
C VAL A 293 -13.55 -27.29 5.13
N GLY A 294 -14.07 -27.88 4.05
CA GLY A 294 -15.23 -28.77 4.11
C GLY A 294 -14.88 -30.19 4.58
N PRO A 295 -15.88 -30.99 4.99
CA PRO A 295 -15.66 -32.38 5.31
C PRO A 295 -15.01 -33.15 4.15
N GLY A 296 -13.91 -33.86 4.40
CA GLY A 296 -13.18 -34.64 3.40
C GLY A 296 -12.16 -33.86 2.58
N ASP A 297 -12.08 -32.52 2.72
CA ASP A 297 -11.07 -31.71 2.06
C ASP A 297 -9.70 -31.83 2.76
N SER A 298 -8.64 -31.88 1.97
CA SER A 298 -7.26 -31.83 2.47
C SER A 298 -6.74 -30.41 2.51
N ILE A 299 -6.41 -29.88 3.70
CA ILE A 299 -5.85 -28.54 3.88
C ILE A 299 -4.59 -28.35 3.03
N GLY A 300 -3.67 -29.31 3.02
CA GLY A 300 -2.43 -29.23 2.25
C GLY A 300 -2.69 -29.14 0.74
N ALA A 301 -3.56 -29.98 0.22
CA ALA A 301 -3.93 -29.96 -1.20
C ALA A 301 -4.63 -28.67 -1.60
N LEU A 302 -5.48 -28.10 -0.74
CA LEU A 302 -6.16 -26.82 -1.02
C LEU A 302 -5.22 -25.62 -0.95
N LYS A 303 -4.26 -25.61 -0.02
CA LYS A 303 -3.19 -24.58 0.02
C LYS A 303 -2.36 -24.58 -1.25
N GLU A 304 -1.92 -25.75 -1.70
CA GLU A 304 -1.16 -25.89 -2.93
C GLU A 304 -2.01 -25.47 -4.14
N LYS A 305 -3.22 -26.01 -4.29
CA LYS A 305 -4.13 -25.74 -5.40
C LYS A 305 -4.48 -24.25 -5.54
N ASN A 306 -4.64 -23.53 -4.42
CA ASN A 306 -5.00 -22.11 -4.39
C ASN A 306 -3.79 -21.17 -4.24
N SER A 307 -2.58 -21.69 -4.14
CA SER A 307 -1.37 -20.84 -4.19
C SER A 307 -1.23 -20.20 -5.56
N ILE A 308 -0.60 -19.04 -5.61
CA ILE A 308 -0.40 -18.28 -6.86
C ILE A 308 1.09 -18.01 -7.02
N HIS A 309 1.61 -18.35 -8.19
CA HIS A 309 2.97 -18.03 -8.58
C HIS A 309 2.94 -17.25 -9.89
N ARG A 310 3.58 -16.09 -9.92
CA ARG A 310 3.66 -15.23 -11.10
C ARG A 310 5.08 -14.82 -11.35
N LEU A 311 5.48 -14.72 -12.61
CA LEU A 311 6.81 -14.26 -13.03
C LEU A 311 6.68 -13.35 -14.24
N GLY A 312 7.43 -12.26 -14.26
CA GLY A 312 7.48 -11.40 -15.43
C GLY A 312 8.23 -10.09 -15.23
N PRO A 313 8.34 -9.27 -16.28
CA PRO A 313 9.05 -8.01 -16.24
C PRO A 313 8.38 -6.95 -15.37
N ILE A 314 9.23 -6.11 -14.78
CA ILE A 314 8.87 -4.84 -14.14
C ILE A 314 9.71 -3.73 -14.76
N LEU A 315 9.05 -2.65 -15.15
CA LEU A 315 9.66 -1.46 -15.72
C LEU A 315 9.23 -0.25 -14.90
N ALA A 316 10.11 0.69 -14.64
CA ALA A 316 9.77 1.93 -13.99
C ALA A 316 10.57 3.10 -14.57
N TYR A 317 9.91 4.25 -14.69
CA TYR A 317 10.53 5.50 -15.11
C TYR A 317 10.18 6.62 -14.14
N THR A 318 11.20 7.31 -13.62
CA THR A 318 11.02 8.47 -12.75
C THR A 318 11.29 9.74 -13.55
N PHE A 319 10.28 10.60 -13.69
CA PHE A 319 10.35 11.79 -14.53
C PHE A 319 11.35 12.82 -13.98
N PHE A 320 11.32 13.09 -12.68
CA PHE A 320 12.26 14.00 -12.00
C PHE A 320 12.39 13.68 -10.51
N ASP A 321 13.41 14.26 -9.88
CA ASP A 321 13.64 14.23 -8.44
C ASP A 321 14.05 15.65 -7.99
N LYS A 322 13.21 16.26 -7.19
CA LYS A 322 13.41 17.62 -6.62
C LYS A 322 13.88 17.59 -5.17
N GLY A 323 14.25 16.42 -4.65
CA GLY A 323 14.60 16.25 -3.25
C GLY A 323 13.38 16.31 -2.33
N LEU A 324 13.29 17.34 -1.49
CA LEU A 324 12.15 17.55 -0.58
C LEU A 324 11.19 18.56 -1.21
N ALA A 325 10.06 18.09 -1.75
CA ALA A 325 9.03 18.94 -2.37
C ALA A 325 7.65 18.29 -2.20
N ARG A 326 6.58 19.10 -2.31
CA ARG A 326 5.19 18.62 -2.23
C ARG A 326 4.80 17.69 -3.38
N PHE A 327 5.45 17.80 -4.52
CA PHE A 327 5.30 16.89 -5.65
C PHE A 327 6.68 16.47 -6.14
N ASN A 328 7.09 15.27 -5.77
CA ASN A 328 8.44 14.76 -6.03
C ASN A 328 8.44 13.31 -6.50
N ARG A 329 9.43 12.95 -7.29
CA ARG A 329 9.65 11.61 -7.83
C ARG A 329 8.43 11.01 -8.51
N PRO A 330 7.68 11.76 -9.37
CA PRO A 330 6.62 11.14 -10.13
C PRO A 330 7.20 10.03 -10.98
N SER A 331 6.61 8.85 -10.85
CA SER A 331 7.12 7.63 -11.50
C SER A 331 5.97 6.85 -12.11
N LEU A 332 6.19 6.31 -13.30
CA LEU A 332 5.32 5.36 -13.95
C LEU A 332 5.93 3.97 -13.79
N ILE A 333 5.12 3.01 -13.36
CA ILE A 333 5.54 1.62 -13.13
C ILE A 333 4.65 0.72 -13.98
N LEU A 334 5.24 -0.13 -14.79
CA LEU A 334 4.56 -1.17 -15.56
C LEU A 334 5.04 -2.54 -15.08
N ILE A 335 4.10 -3.43 -14.81
CA ILE A 335 4.37 -4.82 -14.46
C ILE A 335 3.56 -5.69 -15.41
N ALA A 336 4.20 -6.72 -15.97
CA ALA A 336 3.53 -7.76 -16.73
C ALA A 336 4.02 -9.11 -16.22
N GLN A 337 3.12 -9.92 -15.63
CA GLN A 337 3.48 -11.21 -15.04
C GLN A 337 2.58 -12.31 -15.57
N TRP A 338 3.16 -13.39 -16.06
CA TRP A 338 2.43 -14.62 -16.39
C TRP A 338 2.23 -15.46 -15.14
N HIS A 339 1.04 -16.10 -15.05
CA HIS A 339 0.75 -17.05 -14.00
C HIS A 339 1.47 -18.37 -14.30
N VAL A 340 2.46 -18.69 -13.47
CA VAL A 340 3.17 -19.98 -13.51
C VAL A 340 2.32 -21.04 -12.82
N HIS A 341 1.64 -20.65 -11.75
CA HIS A 341 0.64 -21.47 -11.06
C HIS A 341 -0.51 -20.57 -10.63
N HIS A 342 -1.73 -20.97 -11.00
CA HIS A 342 -2.99 -20.38 -10.56
C HIS A 342 -4.12 -21.32 -10.96
N ARG A 343 -5.02 -21.56 -10.04
CA ARG A 343 -6.12 -22.52 -10.24
C ARG A 343 -6.94 -22.26 -11.50
N PHE A 344 -7.17 -21.01 -11.88
CA PHE A 344 -8.07 -20.62 -12.96
C PHE A 344 -7.41 -19.87 -14.12
N ARG A 345 -6.17 -19.30 -13.94
CA ARG A 345 -5.54 -18.45 -14.96
C ARG A 345 -4.38 -19.11 -15.70
N THR A 346 -4.32 -20.43 -15.61
CA THR A 346 -3.36 -21.26 -16.36
C THR A 346 -4.06 -22.14 -17.40
N GLY A 347 -5.18 -21.66 -17.96
CA GLY A 347 -5.93 -22.31 -19.02
C GLY A 347 -7.28 -22.90 -18.59
N ALA A 348 -7.62 -22.96 -17.30
CA ALA A 348 -8.87 -23.53 -16.82
C ALA A 348 -10.09 -22.60 -17.07
N ASP A 349 -9.92 -21.30 -16.87
CA ASP A 349 -10.96 -20.27 -17.10
C ASP A 349 -10.39 -19.13 -17.96
N VAL A 350 -9.18 -18.65 -17.64
CA VAL A 350 -8.46 -17.63 -18.40
C VAL A 350 -7.24 -18.25 -19.07
N SER A 351 -6.96 -17.84 -20.31
CA SER A 351 -5.81 -18.35 -21.09
C SER A 351 -4.49 -18.17 -20.35
N ALA A 352 -3.66 -19.20 -20.32
CA ALA A 352 -2.31 -19.16 -19.75
C ALA A 352 -1.37 -18.12 -20.43
N GLY A 353 -1.63 -17.78 -21.69
CA GLY A 353 -0.88 -16.75 -22.43
C GLY A 353 -1.19 -15.32 -21.99
N LEU A 354 -2.27 -15.09 -21.23
CA LEU A 354 -2.71 -13.77 -20.82
C LEU A 354 -2.04 -13.36 -19.49
N PRO A 355 -1.10 -12.38 -19.48
CA PRO A 355 -0.47 -11.96 -18.24
C PRO A 355 -1.38 -11.09 -17.38
N LEU A 356 -1.07 -11.00 -16.09
CA LEU A 356 -1.45 -9.87 -15.27
C LEU A 356 -0.66 -8.65 -15.76
N ILE A 357 -1.34 -7.56 -16.07
CA ILE A 357 -0.72 -6.28 -16.42
C ILE A 357 -1.12 -5.26 -15.35
N ALA A 358 -0.17 -4.56 -14.78
CA ALA A 358 -0.42 -3.48 -13.84
C ALA A 358 0.35 -2.22 -14.25
N LEU A 359 -0.35 -1.10 -14.30
CA LEU A 359 0.22 0.22 -14.55
C LEU A 359 -0.04 1.08 -13.31
N ALA A 360 1.00 1.66 -12.73
CA ALA A 360 0.88 2.53 -11.58
C ALA A 360 1.60 3.85 -11.79
N PHE A 361 0.95 4.95 -11.40
CA PHE A 361 1.55 6.26 -11.24
C PHE A 361 1.74 6.54 -9.77
N VAL A 362 2.97 6.90 -9.37
CA VAL A 362 3.36 7.10 -7.97
C VAL A 362 4.09 8.43 -7.84
N PHE A 363 3.81 9.17 -6.77
CA PHE A 363 4.63 10.32 -6.39
C PHE A 363 4.75 10.45 -4.87
N GLN A 364 5.75 11.19 -4.42
CA GLN A 364 6.03 11.48 -3.02
C GLN A 364 5.75 12.94 -2.71
N SER A 365 5.39 13.23 -1.45
CA SER A 365 5.14 14.58 -0.95
C SER A 365 5.89 14.82 0.35
N ASP A 366 6.46 16.02 0.49
CA ASP A 366 6.93 16.57 1.76
C ASP A 366 6.14 17.86 2.02
N PHE A 367 5.32 17.88 3.07
CA PHE A 367 4.36 18.96 3.31
C PHE A 367 4.95 20.11 4.14
N LEU A 368 6.14 19.94 4.75
CA LEU A 368 6.82 20.98 5.52
C LEU A 368 7.83 21.76 4.67
N LYS A 369 7.83 21.57 3.34
CA LYS A 369 8.69 22.24 2.38
C LYS A 369 7.90 23.01 1.34
#